data_d7cd858920b89435df62e88bd2c44b8d
#
_entry.id   d7cd858920b89435df62e88bd2c44b8d
#
_cell.length_a   1.000
_cell.length_b   1.000
_cell.length_c   1.000
_cell.angle_alpha   90.00
_cell.angle_beta   90.00
_cell.angle_gamma   90.00
#
_symmetry.space_group_name_H-M   'P 1'
#
loop_
_entity.id
_entity.type
_entity.pdbx_description
1 polymer ?
#
loop_
_entity_poly.entity_id
_entity_poly.type
_entity_poly.pdbx_seq_one_letter_code
_entity_poly.pdbx_strand_id
1 'polypeptide(L)'
;MKVVTFGELMVRLQPFNYERFVQANSLEFSFGGGEANVAVSLANYGLDAAFVTKLPAHAIGQAAVNSLRRYGVDTSMITRGGDRVGIYYNEKGASQRGSVCIYDRANSAIQLAQPSDFDWDKIFEGVDWFHFTDRKSVV
;
A
#
# COMPACT_ATOMS: atom_id res chain seq x y z
N MET A 1 -5.84 -17.69 13.57
CA MET A 1 -5.78 -16.25 13.94
C MET A 1 -6.02 -15.43 12.68
N LYS A 2 -7.02 -14.60 12.72
CA LYS A 2 -7.37 -13.69 11.61
C LYS A 2 -6.89 -12.28 11.96
N VAL A 3 -6.05 -11.71 11.12
CA VAL A 3 -5.49 -10.38 11.30
C VAL A 3 -5.95 -9.49 10.16
N VAL A 4 -6.41 -8.29 10.51
CA VAL A 4 -6.76 -7.25 9.53
C VAL A 4 -5.77 -6.10 9.69
N THR A 5 -5.20 -5.67 8.58
CA THR A 5 -4.37 -4.46 8.53
C THR A 5 -5.06 -3.39 7.70
N PHE A 6 -4.91 -2.14 8.10
CA PHE A 6 -5.54 -0.99 7.45
C PHE A 6 -4.51 0.09 7.17
N GLY A 7 -4.45 0.55 5.93
CA GLY A 7 -3.52 1.60 5.58
C GLY A 7 -3.53 1.96 4.10
N GLU A 8 -2.50 2.63 3.66
CA GLU A 8 -2.32 3.03 2.26
C GLU A 8 -1.36 2.11 1.54
N LEU A 9 -1.77 1.65 0.36
CA LEU A 9 -0.91 0.96 -0.59
C LEU A 9 -0.57 1.94 -1.72
N MET A 10 0.71 2.17 -1.91
CA MET A 10 1.20 3.15 -2.90
C MET A 10 1.94 2.46 -4.04
N VAL A 11 1.90 3.08 -5.20
CA VAL A 11 2.84 2.79 -6.27
C VAL A 11 4.23 3.23 -5.82
N ARG A 12 5.20 2.36 -5.95
CA ARG A 12 6.61 2.68 -5.76
C ARG A 12 7.29 2.75 -7.11
N LEU A 13 7.83 3.91 -7.43
CA LEU A 13 8.63 4.14 -8.63
C LEU A 13 10.08 4.36 -8.23
N GLN A 14 10.98 3.58 -8.81
CA GLN A 14 12.36 3.51 -8.38
C GLN A 14 13.28 3.32 -9.57
N PRO A 15 14.35 4.14 -9.70
CA PRO A 15 15.36 3.90 -10.73
C PRO A 15 15.98 2.50 -10.59
N PHE A 16 16.36 1.92 -11.72
CA PHE A 16 17.09 0.66 -11.73
C PHE A 16 18.47 0.83 -11.11
N ASN A 17 18.96 -0.25 -10.50
CA ASN A 17 20.27 -0.28 -9.86
C ASN A 17 20.41 0.87 -8.83
N TYR A 18 21.43 1.69 -8.96
CA TYR A 18 21.70 2.81 -8.07
C TYR A 18 21.67 4.15 -8.81
N GLU A 19 20.96 4.21 -9.93
CA GLU A 19 20.80 5.45 -10.68
C GLU A 19 20.07 6.50 -9.84
N ARG A 20 20.41 7.75 -10.10
CA ARG A 20 19.67 8.89 -9.56
C ARG A 20 18.48 9.22 -10.46
N PHE A 21 17.43 9.80 -9.90
CA PHE A 21 16.29 10.25 -10.69
C PHE A 21 16.68 11.15 -11.84
N VAL A 22 17.65 12.05 -11.62
CA VAL A 22 18.12 12.99 -12.65
C VAL A 22 18.82 12.30 -13.83
N GLN A 23 19.20 11.05 -13.69
CA GLN A 23 19.85 10.24 -14.73
C GLN A 23 18.92 9.21 -15.35
N ALA A 24 17.87 8.81 -14.63
CA ALA A 24 17.04 7.68 -14.99
C ALA A 24 16.17 7.99 -16.21
N ASN A 25 16.13 7.04 -17.15
CA ASN A 25 15.23 7.08 -18.30
C ASN A 25 14.05 6.12 -18.15
N SER A 26 14.09 5.26 -17.14
CA SER A 26 13.03 4.31 -16.82
C SER A 26 13.01 4.04 -15.32
N LEU A 27 11.88 3.56 -14.82
CA LEU A 27 11.68 3.27 -13.41
C LEU A 27 11.08 1.89 -13.23
N GLU A 28 11.49 1.19 -12.18
CA GLU A 28 10.79 0.01 -11.71
C GLU A 28 9.44 0.41 -11.14
N PHE A 29 8.43 -0.36 -11.47
CA PHE A 29 7.07 -0.19 -10.99
C PHE A 29 6.73 -1.32 -10.03
N SER A 30 6.46 -0.97 -8.79
CA SER A 30 6.04 -1.91 -7.75
C SER A 30 5.09 -1.23 -6.76
N PHE A 31 4.69 -1.94 -5.73
CA PHE A 31 3.80 -1.41 -4.71
C PHE A 31 4.42 -1.57 -3.33
N GLY A 32 4.07 -0.67 -2.43
CA GLY A 32 4.53 -0.72 -1.06
C GLY A 32 3.64 0.08 -0.12
N GLY A 33 3.68 -0.29 1.13
CA GLY A 33 2.97 0.37 2.21
C GLY A 33 3.24 -0.39 3.50
N GLY A 34 3.38 0.32 4.62
CA GLY A 34 3.76 -0.30 5.89
C GLY A 34 2.82 -1.41 6.30
N GLU A 35 1.53 -1.11 6.35
CA GLU A 35 0.50 -2.04 6.79
C GLU A 35 0.28 -3.18 5.78
N ALA A 36 0.44 -2.89 4.49
CA ALA A 36 0.40 -3.90 3.44
C ALA A 36 1.57 -4.87 3.55
N ASN A 37 2.76 -4.36 3.86
CA ASN A 37 3.94 -5.20 4.10
C ASN A 37 3.74 -6.12 5.31
N VAL A 38 3.09 -5.63 6.36
CA VAL A 38 2.73 -6.45 7.53
C VAL A 38 1.76 -7.56 7.10
N ALA A 39 0.73 -7.24 6.32
CA ALA A 39 -0.21 -8.24 5.83
C ALA A 39 0.47 -9.34 5.02
N VAL A 40 1.38 -8.97 4.12
CA VAL A 40 2.15 -9.93 3.31
C VAL A 40 3.03 -10.80 4.20
N SER A 41 3.72 -10.22 5.18
CA SER A 41 4.54 -10.98 6.12
C SER A 41 3.72 -12.01 6.90
N LEU A 42 2.56 -11.59 7.41
CA LEU A 42 1.68 -12.48 8.17
C LEU A 42 1.13 -13.62 7.29
N ALA A 43 0.76 -13.32 6.05
CA ALA A 43 0.34 -14.34 5.10
C ALA A 43 1.45 -15.36 4.82
N ASN A 44 2.69 -14.90 4.68
CA ASN A 44 3.86 -15.77 4.50
C ASN A 44 4.15 -16.63 5.73
N TYR A 45 3.76 -16.18 6.93
CA TYR A 45 3.85 -16.99 8.14
C TYR A 45 2.64 -17.94 8.32
N GLY A 46 1.74 -18.00 7.37
CA GLY A 46 0.59 -18.91 7.39
C GLY A 46 -0.61 -18.39 8.17
N LEU A 47 -0.64 -17.11 8.52
CA LEU A 47 -1.79 -16.51 9.17
C LEU A 47 -2.84 -16.06 8.14
N ASP A 48 -4.10 -16.01 8.59
CA ASP A 48 -5.18 -15.44 7.79
C ASP A 48 -5.12 -13.92 7.87
N ALA A 49 -4.46 -13.30 6.88
CA ALA A 49 -4.22 -11.87 6.83
C ALA A 49 -5.06 -11.20 5.74
N ALA A 50 -5.79 -10.16 6.13
CA ALA A 50 -6.56 -9.31 5.24
C ALA A 50 -6.00 -7.88 5.26
N PHE A 51 -6.05 -7.21 4.11
CA PHE A 51 -5.67 -5.81 4.00
C PHE A 51 -6.88 -4.98 3.59
N VAL A 52 -7.12 -3.89 4.29
CA VAL A 52 -8.23 -2.98 4.06
C VAL A 52 -7.70 -1.62 3.64
N THR A 53 -8.20 -1.12 2.54
CA THR A 53 -7.87 0.20 1.99
C THR A 53 -8.92 0.60 0.96
N LYS A 54 -8.73 1.75 0.35
CA LYS A 54 -9.52 2.18 -0.82
C LYS A 54 -8.58 2.41 -1.99
N LEU A 55 -8.89 1.78 -3.12
CA LEU A 55 -8.12 1.85 -4.35
C LEU A 55 -9.04 2.15 -5.54
N PRO A 56 -8.57 2.92 -6.53
CA PRO A 56 -9.34 3.16 -7.75
C PRO A 56 -9.71 1.86 -8.48
N ALA A 57 -10.80 1.93 -9.25
CA ALA A 57 -11.28 0.79 -10.03
C ALA A 57 -10.48 0.57 -11.33
N HIS A 58 -9.65 1.52 -11.74
CA HIS A 58 -8.85 1.40 -12.96
C HIS A 58 -7.69 0.39 -12.83
N ALA A 59 -6.95 0.20 -13.91
CA ALA A 59 -5.91 -0.83 -14.01
C ALA A 59 -4.77 -0.69 -12.99
N ILE A 60 -4.40 0.53 -12.60
CA ILE A 60 -3.36 0.73 -11.58
C ILE A 60 -3.86 0.25 -10.21
N GLY A 61 -5.10 0.55 -9.86
CA GLY A 61 -5.73 0.03 -8.64
C GLY A 61 -5.82 -1.49 -8.67
N GLN A 62 -6.15 -2.09 -9.81
CA GLN A 62 -6.19 -3.54 -9.96
C GLN A 62 -4.80 -4.16 -9.81
N ALA A 63 -3.78 -3.54 -10.37
CA ALA A 63 -2.40 -4.00 -10.21
C ALA A 63 -1.97 -3.96 -8.73
N ALA A 64 -2.39 -2.94 -7.98
CA ALA A 64 -2.15 -2.86 -6.55
C ALA A 64 -2.81 -4.02 -5.80
N VAL A 65 -4.07 -4.33 -6.09
CA VAL A 65 -4.76 -5.49 -5.52
C VAL A 65 -4.03 -6.80 -5.84
N ASN A 66 -3.63 -6.98 -7.09
CA ASN A 66 -2.92 -8.18 -7.53
C ASN A 66 -1.57 -8.35 -6.83
N SER A 67 -0.89 -7.25 -6.52
CA SER A 67 0.38 -7.30 -5.79
C SER A 67 0.27 -7.93 -4.41
N LEU A 68 -0.89 -7.80 -3.77
CA LEU A 68 -1.19 -8.43 -2.48
C LEU A 68 -1.70 -9.87 -2.65
N ARG A 69 -2.56 -10.08 -3.63
CA ARG A 69 -3.17 -11.40 -3.89
C ARG A 69 -2.12 -12.46 -4.19
N ARG A 70 -1.03 -12.11 -4.86
CA ARG A 70 0.04 -13.07 -5.18
C ARG A 70 0.67 -13.70 -3.94
N TYR A 71 0.59 -13.03 -2.79
CA TYR A 71 1.13 -13.50 -1.52
C TYR A 71 0.06 -14.11 -0.59
N GLY A 72 -1.17 -14.28 -1.09
CA GLY A 72 -2.24 -14.88 -0.32
C GLY A 72 -2.92 -13.95 0.68
N VAL A 73 -2.72 -12.63 0.57
CA VAL A 73 -3.45 -11.66 1.38
C VAL A 73 -4.91 -11.59 0.91
N ASP A 74 -5.84 -11.62 1.84
CA ASP A 74 -7.26 -11.40 1.54
C ASP A 74 -7.50 -9.93 1.19
N THR A 75 -7.93 -9.69 -0.06
CA THR A 75 -8.21 -8.37 -0.60
C THR A 75 -9.70 -8.10 -0.78
N SER A 76 -10.56 -8.99 -0.31
CA SER A 76 -12.02 -8.93 -0.53
C SER A 76 -12.69 -7.72 0.11
N MET A 77 -12.04 -7.13 1.13
CA MET A 77 -12.55 -5.96 1.85
C MET A 77 -11.95 -4.64 1.36
N ILE A 78 -11.20 -4.66 0.27
CA ILE A 78 -10.68 -3.42 -0.35
C ILE A 78 -11.84 -2.73 -1.06
N THR A 79 -12.09 -1.48 -0.67
CA THR A 79 -13.10 -0.64 -1.32
C THR A 79 -12.52 -0.08 -2.63
N ARG A 80 -13.30 -0.17 -3.69
CA ARG A 80 -12.89 0.32 -5.01
C ARG A 80 -13.59 1.64 -5.32
N GLY A 81 -12.83 2.66 -5.66
CA GLY A 81 -13.33 3.98 -5.99
C GLY A 81 -12.23 5.03 -5.90
N GLY A 82 -12.57 6.27 -6.22
CA GLY A 82 -11.60 7.36 -6.29
C GLY A 82 -10.83 7.37 -7.60
N ASP A 83 -9.92 8.33 -7.74
CA ASP A 83 -9.28 8.63 -9.02
C ASP A 83 -7.81 8.20 -9.10
N ARG A 84 -7.08 8.21 -7.97
CA ARG A 84 -5.65 7.94 -8.01
C ARG A 84 -5.15 7.06 -6.88
N VAL A 85 -4.11 6.30 -7.19
CA VAL A 85 -3.26 5.62 -6.20
C VAL A 85 -2.13 6.57 -5.82
N GLY A 86 -1.84 6.68 -4.54
CA GLY A 86 -0.69 7.45 -4.08
C GLY A 86 0.62 6.86 -4.62
N ILE A 87 1.60 7.72 -4.82
CA ILE A 87 2.91 7.34 -5.37
C ILE A 87 3.99 7.75 -4.38
N TYR A 88 5.02 6.93 -4.25
CA TYR A 88 6.28 7.39 -3.72
C TYR A 88 7.43 7.01 -4.65
N TYR A 89 8.32 7.96 -4.82
CA TYR A 89 9.53 7.79 -5.61
C TYR A 89 10.67 7.46 -4.65
N ASN A 90 11.35 6.38 -4.88
CA ASN A 90 12.43 5.93 -4.01
C ASN A 90 13.74 5.79 -4.78
N GLU A 91 14.73 6.61 -4.43
CA GLU A 91 16.08 6.52 -4.96
C GLU A 91 16.95 5.76 -3.97
N LYS A 92 17.49 4.63 -4.37
CA LYS A 92 18.36 3.84 -3.50
C LYS A 92 19.64 4.61 -3.18
N GLY A 93 20.03 4.57 -1.92
CA GLY A 93 21.33 5.04 -1.51
C GLY A 93 22.46 4.12 -1.97
N ALA A 94 23.65 4.67 -2.10
CA ALA A 94 24.86 3.92 -2.43
C ALA A 94 26.03 4.47 -1.61
N SER A 95 26.67 3.59 -0.83
CA SER A 95 27.77 3.95 0.05
C SER A 95 27.37 5.10 1.01
N GLN A 96 28.04 6.24 0.91
CA GLN A 96 27.77 7.41 1.74
C GLN A 96 26.58 8.26 1.26
N ARG A 97 26.06 7.98 0.07
CA ARG A 97 24.87 8.66 -0.44
C ARG A 97 23.63 8.01 0.15
N GLY A 98 22.88 8.73 0.97
CA GLY A 98 21.63 8.27 1.54
C GLY A 98 20.57 8.03 0.48
N SER A 99 19.58 7.21 0.80
CA SER A 99 18.38 7.03 -0.02
C SER A 99 17.52 8.31 0.03
N VAL A 100 16.79 8.56 -1.07
CA VAL A 100 15.85 9.67 -1.16
C VAL A 100 14.46 9.12 -1.42
N CYS A 101 13.48 9.62 -0.67
CA CYS A 101 12.09 9.26 -0.86
C CYS A 101 11.26 10.52 -1.08
N ILE A 102 10.52 10.57 -2.18
CA ILE A 102 9.65 11.68 -2.53
C ILE A 102 8.21 11.14 -2.59
N TYR A 103 7.32 11.73 -1.79
CA TYR A 103 5.92 11.34 -1.75
C TYR A 103 5.07 12.21 -2.67
N ASP A 104 4.25 11.56 -3.48
CA ASP A 104 3.21 12.17 -4.31
C ASP A 104 1.90 11.42 -4.05
N ARG A 105 1.24 11.72 -2.95
CA ARG A 105 0.08 10.96 -2.49
C ARG A 105 -1.09 11.82 -2.05
N ALA A 106 -1.03 13.12 -2.26
CA ALA A 106 -2.15 14.00 -1.95
C ALA A 106 -3.39 13.59 -2.74
N ASN A 107 -4.53 13.59 -2.08
CA ASN A 107 -5.83 13.27 -2.69
C ASN A 107 -5.90 11.85 -3.31
N SER A 108 -5.10 10.92 -2.81
CA SER A 108 -5.26 9.51 -3.19
C SER A 108 -6.62 8.99 -2.71
N ALA A 109 -7.09 7.89 -3.32
CA ALA A 109 -8.39 7.31 -2.99
C ALA A 109 -8.55 7.07 -1.49
N ILE A 110 -7.53 6.52 -0.82
CA ILE A 110 -7.58 6.27 0.63
C ILE A 110 -7.56 7.57 1.45
N GLN A 111 -6.86 8.60 1.00
CA GLN A 111 -6.82 9.87 1.72
C GLN A 111 -8.15 10.63 1.67
N LEU A 112 -8.92 10.44 0.62
CA LEU A 112 -10.26 11.02 0.47
C LEU A 112 -11.36 10.09 0.99
N ALA A 113 -11.01 8.90 1.46
CA ALA A 113 -11.98 7.93 1.94
C ALA A 113 -12.70 8.43 3.20
N GLN A 114 -13.97 8.06 3.30
CA GLN A 114 -14.80 8.32 4.47
C GLN A 114 -15.06 7.01 5.22
N PRO A 115 -15.35 7.06 6.52
CA PRO A 115 -15.69 5.84 7.26
C PRO A 115 -16.84 5.04 6.63
N SER A 116 -17.78 5.73 5.99
CA SER A 116 -18.92 5.11 5.30
C SER A 116 -18.54 4.32 4.04
N ASP A 117 -17.31 4.48 3.54
CA ASP A 117 -16.81 3.71 2.39
C ASP A 117 -16.51 2.25 2.74
N PHE A 118 -16.49 1.91 4.01
CA PHE A 118 -16.12 0.58 4.51
C PHE A 118 -17.25 -0.06 5.30
N ASP A 119 -17.44 -1.36 5.10
CA ASP A 119 -18.33 -2.18 5.92
C ASP A 119 -17.56 -2.71 7.13
N TRP A 120 -17.47 -1.89 8.17
CA TRP A 120 -16.69 -2.20 9.36
C TRP A 120 -17.21 -3.42 10.12
N ASP A 121 -18.51 -3.66 10.13
CA ASP A 121 -19.10 -4.84 10.79
C ASP A 121 -18.60 -6.12 10.14
N LYS A 122 -18.59 -6.15 8.81
CA LYS A 122 -18.09 -7.28 8.04
C LYS A 122 -16.56 -7.42 8.14
N ILE A 123 -15.85 -6.29 8.13
CA ILE A 123 -14.38 -6.28 8.25
C ILE A 123 -13.95 -6.91 9.58
N PHE A 124 -14.62 -6.56 10.67
CA PHE A 124 -14.25 -7.03 12.01
C PHE A 124 -14.86 -8.38 12.39
N GLU A 125 -15.67 -8.97 11.55
CA GLU A 125 -16.26 -10.28 11.83
C GLU A 125 -15.19 -11.36 11.98
N GLY A 126 -15.09 -11.94 13.18
CA GLY A 126 -14.12 -13.00 13.48
C GLY A 126 -12.66 -12.57 13.49
N VAL A 127 -12.38 -11.29 13.62
CA VAL A 127 -11.01 -10.76 13.66
C VAL A 127 -10.44 -10.85 15.06
N ASP A 128 -9.23 -11.41 15.16
CA ASP A 128 -8.50 -11.52 16.42
C ASP A 128 -7.57 -10.33 16.67
N TRP A 129 -7.08 -9.70 15.59
CA TRP A 129 -6.13 -8.60 15.69
C TRP A 129 -6.34 -7.59 14.56
N PHE A 130 -6.35 -6.29 14.93
CA PHE A 130 -6.42 -5.17 13.99
C PHE A 130 -5.15 -4.32 14.10
N HIS A 131 -4.46 -4.14 12.97
CA HIS A 131 -3.21 -3.40 12.92
C HIS A 131 -3.33 -2.18 12.00
N PHE A 132 -2.97 -1.03 12.52
CA PHE A 132 -2.80 0.20 11.75
C PHE A 132 -1.65 1.00 12.36
N THR A 133 -1.08 1.91 11.59
CA THR A 133 -0.07 2.82 12.10
C THR A 133 -0.62 4.24 12.14
N ASP A 134 -0.25 4.97 13.19
CA ASP A 134 -0.53 6.39 13.27
C ASP A 134 0.38 7.10 12.27
N ARG A 135 -0.20 7.47 11.15
CA ARG A 135 0.45 8.41 10.26
C ARG A 135 0.16 9.79 10.80
N LYS A 136 1.13 10.39 11.44
CA LYS A 136 1.08 11.82 11.65
C LYS A 136 0.82 12.45 10.29
N SER A 137 -0.45 12.73 10.02
CA SER A 137 -0.79 13.69 9.00
C SER A 137 0.01 14.93 9.38
N VAL A 138 1.02 15.24 8.60
CA VAL A 138 1.67 16.53 8.71
C VAL A 138 0.58 17.53 8.37
N VAL A 139 0.03 18.09 9.41
CA VAL A 139 -0.90 19.19 9.29
C VAL A 139 -0.11 20.39 8.78
#